data_19b638cb6e25000f5ffac62d8e35e033
#
_entry.id   19b638cb6e25000f5ffac62d8e35e033
#
_cell.length_a   1.000
_cell.length_b   1.000
_cell.length_c   1.000
_cell.angle_alpha   90.00
_cell.angle_beta   90.00
_cell.angle_gamma   90.00
#
_symmetry.space_group_name_H-M   'P 1'
#
loop_
_entity.id
_entity.type
_entity.pdbx_description
1 polymer ?
#
loop_
_entity_poly.entity_id
_entity_poly.type
_entity_poly.pdbx_seq_one_letter_code
_entity_poly.pdbx_strand_id
1 'polypeptide(L)'
;MLNLNTYPADYFSPAYQQIVSSLSADRNNEGVNDGLPLRVLEGTERLIKEELVRCVWFGQHIKKGKLYTDDGLRLEVLSPGWWNSEGGPDFKHAEILLEGKGLIKGDVEVHVFSSDWIRHQHDKQRSYDTVCLHVVMWTDKQGEPMKNYSGHFIPQLT
;
A
#
# COMPACT_ATOMS: atom_id res chain seq x y z
N MET A 1 6.53 10.41 13.66
CA MET A 1 5.14 10.24 14.11
C MET A 1 4.37 11.39 13.50
N LEU A 2 3.67 11.19 12.39
CA LEU A 2 2.83 12.20 11.79
C LEU A 2 1.70 12.51 12.79
N ASN A 3 1.63 13.75 13.22
CA ASN A 3 0.60 14.20 14.13
C ASN A 3 -0.68 14.42 13.31
N LEU A 4 -1.58 13.43 13.30
CA LEU A 4 -2.85 13.47 12.55
C LEU A 4 -3.74 14.68 12.93
N ASN A 5 -3.43 15.37 14.03
CA ASN A 5 -4.12 16.59 14.44
C ASN A 5 -3.76 17.85 13.63
N THR A 6 -2.87 17.73 12.65
CA THR A 6 -2.46 18.86 11.78
C THR A 6 -3.32 19.03 10.53
N TYR A 7 -4.22 18.09 10.25
CA TYR A 7 -5.10 18.14 9.07
C TYR A 7 -6.55 18.47 9.50
N PRO A 8 -7.29 19.29 8.73
CA PRO A 8 -8.71 19.51 8.97
C PRO A 8 -9.48 18.20 8.98
N ALA A 9 -10.52 18.09 9.82
CA ALA A 9 -11.30 16.86 10.00
C ALA A 9 -11.98 16.36 8.69
N ASP A 10 -12.19 17.25 7.76
CA ASP A 10 -12.78 17.04 6.43
C ASP A 10 -11.75 16.64 5.34
N TYR A 11 -10.45 16.64 5.71
CA TYR A 11 -9.38 16.20 4.79
C TYR A 11 -9.43 14.69 4.51
N PHE A 12 -9.99 13.91 5.40
CA PHE A 12 -10.09 12.46 5.27
C PHE A 12 -11.51 12.04 4.88
N SER A 13 -11.60 11.10 3.94
CA SER A 13 -12.91 10.56 3.54
C SER A 13 -13.64 9.95 4.74
N PRO A 14 -15.00 9.97 4.77
CA PRO A 14 -15.77 9.30 5.82
C PRO A 14 -15.39 7.83 6.01
N ALA A 15 -15.05 7.14 4.94
CA ALA A 15 -14.58 5.75 4.98
C ALA A 15 -13.26 5.61 5.76
N TYR A 16 -12.30 6.52 5.55
CA TYR A 16 -11.05 6.55 6.30
C TYR A 16 -11.29 6.78 7.79
N GLN A 17 -12.14 7.75 8.14
CA GLN A 17 -12.47 8.05 9.55
C GLN A 17 -13.13 6.87 10.25
N GLN A 18 -13.99 6.12 9.53
CA GLN A 18 -14.66 4.93 10.05
C GLN A 18 -13.68 3.77 10.28
N ILE A 19 -12.73 3.56 9.37
CA ILE A 19 -11.68 2.54 9.49
C ILE A 19 -10.73 2.88 10.64
N VAL A 20 -10.25 4.12 10.74
CA VAL A 20 -9.35 4.56 11.82
C VAL A 20 -10.03 4.45 13.18
N SER A 21 -11.33 4.77 13.29
CA SER A 21 -12.07 4.62 14.54
C SER A 21 -12.26 3.15 14.94
N SER A 22 -12.51 2.25 13.99
CA SER A 22 -12.60 0.80 14.27
C SER A 22 -11.26 0.22 14.72
N LEU A 23 -10.15 0.58 14.05
CA LEU A 23 -8.79 0.16 14.44
C LEU A 23 -8.36 0.74 15.81
N SER A 24 -8.92 1.89 16.22
CA SER A 24 -8.65 2.49 17.52
C SER A 24 -9.47 1.85 18.63
N ALA A 25 -10.67 1.35 18.34
CA ALA A 25 -11.51 0.64 19.30
C ALA A 25 -10.92 -0.70 19.72
N ASP A 26 -10.28 -1.42 18.81
CA ASP A 26 -9.63 -2.71 19.10
C ASP A 26 -8.39 -2.57 20.01
N ARG A 27 -7.77 -1.39 20.10
CA ARG A 27 -6.62 -1.16 20.97
C ARG A 27 -6.95 -1.11 22.46
N ASN A 28 -8.21 -0.92 22.82
CA ASN A 28 -8.64 -0.84 24.22
C ASN A 28 -9.04 -2.19 24.82
N ASN A 29 -8.91 -3.27 24.07
CA ASN A 29 -9.20 -4.62 24.52
C ASN A 29 -7.89 -5.44 24.65
N GLU A 30 -6.91 -4.90 25.39
CA GLU A 30 -5.72 -5.65 25.77
C GLU A 30 -6.05 -6.65 26.88
N GLY A 31 -6.37 -7.83 26.47
CA GLY A 31 -6.52 -8.93 27.40
C GLY A 31 -6.97 -10.20 26.69
N VAL A 32 -6.09 -10.81 25.94
CA VAL A 32 -5.86 -12.26 25.88
C VAL A 32 -4.82 -12.54 24.79
N ASN A 33 -3.64 -12.91 25.25
CA ASN A 33 -2.57 -13.44 24.41
C ASN A 33 -2.88 -14.92 24.19
N ASP A 34 -3.56 -15.26 23.12
CA ASP A 34 -3.59 -16.62 22.59
C ASP A 34 -3.14 -16.56 21.14
N GLY A 35 -1.95 -17.13 20.91
CA GLY A 35 -1.35 -17.32 19.60
C GLY A 35 -2.23 -18.15 18.67
N LEU A 36 -3.33 -17.59 18.23
CA LEU A 36 -4.07 -18.10 17.10
C LEU A 36 -3.29 -17.76 15.84
N PRO A 37 -2.82 -18.76 15.07
CA PRO A 37 -2.38 -18.50 13.73
C PRO A 37 -3.56 -17.83 13.02
N LEU A 38 -3.31 -16.70 12.38
CA LEU A 38 -4.26 -16.10 11.46
C LEU A 38 -4.58 -17.14 10.37
N ARG A 39 -5.49 -18.04 10.67
CA ARG A 39 -6.23 -18.76 9.64
C ARG A 39 -7.08 -17.69 8.98
N VAL A 40 -6.55 -17.08 7.95
CA VAL A 40 -7.36 -16.37 6.99
C VAL A 40 -8.41 -17.40 6.56
N LEU A 41 -9.64 -17.22 7.01
CA LEU A 41 -10.74 -18.08 6.62
C LEU A 41 -10.82 -17.96 5.10
N GLU A 42 -10.69 -19.09 4.41
CA GLU A 42 -10.90 -19.15 2.96
C GLU A 42 -12.20 -18.42 2.62
N GLY A 43 -12.11 -17.34 1.86
CA GLY A 43 -13.22 -16.47 1.51
C GLY A 43 -13.21 -15.05 2.11
N THR A 44 -12.44 -14.74 3.15
CA THR A 44 -12.29 -13.37 3.67
C THR A 44 -11.48 -12.47 2.76
N GLU A 45 -10.63 -13.04 1.93
CA GLU A 45 -9.84 -12.31 0.93
C GLU A 45 -10.72 -11.47 -0.03
N ARG A 46 -11.95 -11.94 -0.31
CA ARG A 46 -12.93 -11.23 -1.14
C ARG A 46 -13.64 -10.09 -0.43
N LEU A 47 -13.49 -9.96 0.88
CA LEU A 47 -14.13 -8.93 1.69
C LEU A 47 -13.23 -7.70 1.89
N ILE A 48 -11.92 -7.83 1.65
CA ILE A 48 -11.01 -6.69 1.76
C ILE A 48 -11.09 -5.86 0.49
N LYS A 49 -11.49 -4.62 0.66
CA LYS A 49 -11.56 -3.65 -0.42
C LYS A 49 -10.20 -2.96 -0.56
N GLU A 50 -9.86 -2.62 -1.79
CA GLU A 50 -8.64 -1.87 -2.13
C GLU A 50 -8.54 -0.55 -1.38
N GLU A 51 -9.69 0.11 -1.12
CA GLU A 51 -9.72 1.33 -0.31
C GLU A 51 -9.12 1.15 1.08
N LEU A 52 -9.26 -0.05 1.68
CA LEU A 52 -8.65 -0.33 2.97
C LEU A 52 -7.11 -0.37 2.85
N VAL A 53 -6.59 -1.03 1.82
CA VAL A 53 -5.14 -1.10 1.58
C VAL A 53 -4.57 0.30 1.31
N ARG A 54 -5.28 1.12 0.53
CA ARG A 54 -4.95 2.54 0.29
C ARG A 54 -4.91 3.34 1.59
N CYS A 55 -5.90 3.14 2.49
CA CYS A 55 -5.93 3.81 3.80
C CYS A 55 -4.75 3.40 4.67
N VAL A 56 -4.40 2.10 4.70
CA VAL A 56 -3.25 1.57 5.44
C VAL A 56 -1.95 2.17 4.91
N TRP A 57 -1.78 2.22 3.58
CA TRP A 57 -0.63 2.84 2.94
C TRP A 57 -0.54 4.33 3.27
N PHE A 58 -1.60 5.09 3.03
CA PHE A 58 -1.61 6.54 3.24
C PHE A 58 -1.36 6.92 4.71
N GLY A 59 -2.03 6.23 5.63
CA GLY A 59 -1.87 6.45 7.08
C GLY A 59 -0.56 5.90 7.63
N GLN A 60 0.25 5.21 6.82
CA GLN A 60 1.47 4.51 7.26
C GLN A 60 1.20 3.60 8.47
N HIS A 61 0.02 2.96 8.48
CA HIS A 61 -0.37 1.98 9.49
C HIS A 61 0.28 0.60 9.21
N ILE A 62 1.49 0.63 8.69
CA ILE A 62 2.30 -0.53 8.39
C ILE A 62 3.07 -0.90 9.66
N LYS A 63 3.30 -2.19 9.87
CA LYS A 63 4.06 -2.69 11.03
C LYS A 63 5.36 -1.91 11.17
N LYS A 64 5.55 -1.27 12.34
CA LYS A 64 6.80 -0.56 12.65
C LYS A 64 7.96 -1.55 12.60
N GLY A 65 8.84 -1.39 11.62
CA GLY A 65 9.98 -2.25 11.42
C GLY A 65 10.65 -1.94 10.09
N LYS A 66 11.56 -2.81 9.70
CA LYS A 66 12.19 -2.70 8.39
C LYS A 66 11.20 -3.21 7.35
N LEU A 67 10.81 -2.36 6.41
CA LEU A 67 10.05 -2.78 5.24
C LEU A 67 11.01 -3.33 4.19
N TYR A 68 10.56 -4.34 3.48
CA TYR A 68 11.32 -4.96 2.40
C TYR A 68 10.40 -5.14 1.20
N THR A 69 10.95 -4.94 0.04
CA THR A 69 10.30 -5.33 -1.21
C THR A 69 10.28 -6.86 -1.33
N ASP A 70 9.46 -7.40 -2.20
CA ASP A 70 9.35 -8.85 -2.41
C ASP A 70 10.67 -9.46 -2.94
N ASP A 71 11.52 -8.66 -3.59
CA ASP A 71 12.88 -9.03 -4.00
C ASP A 71 13.94 -8.80 -2.89
N GLY A 72 13.52 -8.46 -1.68
CA GLY A 72 14.35 -8.40 -0.48
C GLY A 72 15.11 -7.09 -0.26
N LEU A 73 14.85 -6.04 -1.05
CA LEU A 73 15.48 -4.74 -0.84
C LEU A 73 14.80 -3.98 0.30
N ARG A 74 15.59 -3.48 1.23
CA ARG A 74 15.08 -2.63 2.29
C ARG A 74 14.53 -1.33 1.73
N LEU A 75 13.36 -0.92 2.23
CA LEU A 75 12.77 0.37 1.89
C LEU A 75 12.35 1.16 3.12
N GLU A 76 12.34 2.48 2.97
CA GLU A 76 11.80 3.42 3.95
C GLU A 76 10.91 4.43 3.22
N VAL A 77 9.70 4.63 3.73
CA VAL A 77 8.74 5.58 3.16
C VAL A 77 8.97 6.94 3.81
N LEU A 78 9.49 7.90 3.05
CA LEU A 78 9.66 9.29 3.50
C LEU A 78 8.38 10.09 3.30
N SER A 79 7.67 9.80 2.21
CA SER A 79 6.35 10.34 1.90
C SER A 79 5.53 9.29 1.15
N PRO A 80 4.30 8.97 1.58
CA PRO A 80 3.44 8.02 0.88
C PRO A 80 2.87 8.58 -0.43
N GLY A 81 3.05 9.86 -0.68
CA GLY A 81 2.45 10.58 -1.80
C GLY A 81 1.10 11.23 -1.44
N TRP A 82 0.54 11.92 -2.42
CA TRP A 82 -0.77 12.56 -2.32
C TRP A 82 -1.84 11.63 -2.86
N TRP A 83 -2.92 11.51 -2.13
CA TRP A 83 -4.07 10.71 -2.57
C TRP A 83 -4.61 11.27 -3.89
N ASN A 84 -4.66 10.41 -4.90
CA ASN A 84 -5.19 10.77 -6.21
C ASN A 84 -6.65 10.33 -6.31
N SER A 85 -7.55 11.28 -6.56
CA SER A 85 -8.98 11.02 -6.82
C SER A 85 -9.33 11.05 -8.30
N GLU A 86 -8.34 11.30 -9.16
CA GLU A 86 -8.47 11.30 -10.61
C GLU A 86 -8.01 9.95 -11.21
N GLY A 87 -7.99 9.84 -12.50
CA GLY A 87 -7.48 8.64 -13.16
C GLY A 87 -5.95 8.49 -13.07
N GLY A 88 -5.46 7.26 -13.13
CA GLY A 88 -4.05 6.91 -13.00
C GLY A 88 -3.70 6.38 -11.61
N PRO A 89 -2.41 6.35 -11.25
CA PRO A 89 -1.94 5.80 -9.98
C PRO A 89 -2.60 6.41 -8.75
N ASP A 90 -2.79 5.60 -7.71
CA ASP A 90 -3.51 5.94 -6.48
C ASP A 90 -2.91 7.08 -5.68
N PHE A 91 -1.58 7.14 -5.66
CA PHE A 91 -0.84 8.18 -4.94
C PHE A 91 0.20 8.81 -5.85
N LYS A 92 0.24 10.13 -5.84
CA LYS A 92 1.17 10.94 -6.63
C LYS A 92 2.32 11.46 -5.78
N HIS A 93 3.51 11.54 -6.38
CA HIS A 93 4.68 12.19 -5.77
C HIS A 93 5.12 11.56 -4.44
N ALA A 94 5.13 10.25 -4.35
CA ALA A 94 5.73 9.55 -3.21
C ALA A 94 7.27 9.70 -3.22
N GLU A 95 7.86 9.62 -2.02
CA GLU A 95 9.30 9.63 -1.82
C GLU A 95 9.70 8.40 -0.99
N ILE A 96 10.52 7.54 -1.57
CA ILE A 96 10.89 6.26 -1.00
C ILE A 96 12.40 6.11 -1.08
N LEU A 97 13.03 5.80 0.05
CA LEU A 97 14.43 5.41 0.10
C LEU A 97 14.52 3.90 -0.11
N LEU A 98 15.14 3.48 -1.21
CA LEU A 98 15.28 2.06 -1.58
C LEU A 98 16.74 1.65 -1.56
N GLU A 99 17.03 0.55 -0.87
CA GLU A 99 18.37 0.00 -0.77
C GLU A 99 18.99 -0.24 -2.15
N GLY A 100 20.24 0.21 -2.32
CA GLY A 100 20.96 0.11 -3.58
C GLY A 100 20.54 1.08 -4.68
N LYS A 101 19.38 1.75 -4.54
CA LYS A 101 18.87 2.73 -5.52
C LYS A 101 18.82 4.17 -4.98
N GLY A 102 18.90 4.35 -3.64
CA GLY A 102 18.80 5.66 -3.01
C GLY A 102 17.36 6.18 -2.98
N LEU A 103 17.21 7.51 -2.98
CA LEU A 103 15.90 8.16 -3.00
C LEU A 103 15.27 8.04 -4.38
N ILE A 104 14.14 7.35 -4.44
CA ILE A 104 13.28 7.30 -5.62
C ILE A 104 12.03 8.15 -5.38
N LYS A 105 11.60 8.85 -6.43
CA LYS A 105 10.42 9.69 -6.43
C LYS A 105 9.52 9.25 -7.59
N GLY A 106 8.24 9.11 -7.32
CA GLY A 106 7.28 8.66 -8.32
C GLY A 106 5.91 8.48 -7.73
N ASP A 107 5.08 7.73 -8.42
CA ASP A 107 3.73 7.43 -8.00
C ASP A 107 3.67 6.05 -7.35
N VAL A 108 2.63 5.78 -6.57
CA VAL A 108 2.37 4.49 -5.96
C VAL A 108 1.01 3.99 -6.41
N GLU A 109 0.99 2.72 -6.82
CA GLU A 109 -0.24 1.99 -7.08
C GLU A 109 -0.49 0.96 -6.00
N VAL A 110 -1.74 0.79 -5.61
CA VAL A 110 -2.15 -0.07 -4.51
C VAL A 110 -3.21 -1.05 -4.99
N HIS A 111 -3.04 -2.34 -4.67
CA HIS A 111 -4.02 -3.36 -4.98
C HIS A 111 -4.23 -4.33 -3.80
N VAL A 112 -5.26 -5.14 -3.89
CA VAL A 112 -5.46 -6.26 -2.97
C VAL A 112 -4.53 -7.41 -3.35
N PHE A 113 -4.45 -7.75 -4.64
CA PHE A 113 -3.61 -8.84 -5.16
C PHE A 113 -2.55 -8.35 -6.14
N SER A 114 -1.39 -8.99 -6.14
CA SER A 114 -0.32 -8.65 -7.07
C SER A 114 -0.72 -8.83 -8.53
N SER A 115 -1.59 -9.80 -8.85
CA SER A 115 -2.10 -10.05 -10.20
C SER A 115 -2.99 -8.93 -10.74
N ASP A 116 -3.48 -8.03 -9.88
CA ASP A 116 -4.37 -6.94 -10.27
C ASP A 116 -3.68 -5.94 -11.19
N TRP A 117 -2.36 -5.77 -11.04
CA TRP A 117 -1.56 -4.95 -11.98
C TRP A 117 -1.80 -5.35 -13.44
N ILE A 118 -1.70 -6.64 -13.73
CA ILE A 118 -1.92 -7.17 -15.08
C ILE A 118 -3.40 -7.22 -15.43
N ARG A 119 -4.26 -7.57 -14.46
CA ARG A 119 -5.72 -7.63 -14.67
C ARG A 119 -6.28 -6.27 -15.07
N HIS A 120 -5.79 -5.19 -14.48
CA HIS A 120 -6.16 -3.82 -14.82
C HIS A 120 -5.37 -3.24 -16.00
N GLN A 121 -4.44 -4.02 -16.58
CA GLN A 121 -3.63 -3.66 -17.74
C GLN A 121 -2.76 -2.41 -17.51
N HIS A 122 -2.26 -2.20 -16.28
CA HIS A 122 -1.40 -1.05 -15.97
C HIS A 122 -0.06 -1.11 -16.70
N ASP A 123 0.41 -2.32 -17.01
CA ASP A 123 1.55 -2.58 -17.88
C ASP A 123 1.40 -2.03 -19.32
N LYS A 124 0.16 -1.72 -19.74
CA LYS A 124 -0.18 -1.19 -21.07
C LYS A 124 -0.60 0.28 -21.06
N GLN A 125 -0.59 0.90 -19.90
CA GLN A 125 -1.07 2.28 -19.74
C GLN A 125 0.08 3.22 -19.41
N ARG A 126 0.29 4.21 -20.29
CA ARG A 126 1.35 5.21 -20.15
C ARG A 126 1.21 6.07 -18.88
N SER A 127 0.00 6.23 -18.37
CA SER A 127 -0.26 6.96 -17.12
C SER A 127 0.36 6.30 -15.88
N TYR A 128 0.77 5.03 -15.97
CA TYR A 128 1.42 4.27 -14.90
C TYR A 128 2.95 4.19 -15.04
N ASP A 129 3.53 4.87 -16.02
CA ASP A 129 5.00 4.88 -16.22
C ASP A 129 5.76 5.56 -15.08
N THR A 130 5.09 6.42 -14.33
CA THR A 130 5.64 7.12 -13.17
C THR A 130 5.57 6.31 -11.88
N VAL A 131 4.95 5.12 -11.91
CA VAL A 131 4.85 4.26 -10.72
C VAL A 131 6.23 3.74 -10.33
N CYS A 132 6.63 4.05 -9.10
CA CYS A 132 7.91 3.67 -8.53
C CYS A 132 7.80 2.57 -7.46
N LEU A 133 6.59 2.29 -6.97
CA LEU A 133 6.30 1.21 -6.03
C LEU A 133 4.88 0.69 -6.26
N HIS A 134 4.73 -0.64 -6.26
CA HIS A 134 3.45 -1.33 -6.20
C HIS A 134 3.24 -1.89 -4.80
N VAL A 135 2.15 -1.53 -4.15
CA VAL A 135 1.80 -1.98 -2.80
C VAL A 135 0.63 -2.94 -2.88
N VAL A 136 0.76 -4.11 -2.27
CA VAL A 136 -0.29 -5.13 -2.29
C VAL A 136 -0.55 -5.70 -0.91
N MET A 137 -1.76 -6.20 -0.72
CA MET A 137 -2.11 -6.94 0.49
C MET A 137 -1.60 -8.38 0.42
N TRP A 138 -1.65 -9.01 -0.77
CA TRP A 138 -1.20 -10.38 -1.02
C TRP A 138 -0.52 -10.56 -2.36
N THR A 139 0.57 -11.31 -2.34
CA THR A 139 1.22 -11.80 -3.54
C THR A 139 0.60 -13.15 -3.94
N ASP A 140 -0.28 -13.13 -4.94
CA ASP A 140 -0.96 -14.31 -5.48
C ASP A 140 -0.27 -14.90 -6.72
N LYS A 141 0.66 -14.15 -7.31
CA LYS A 141 1.53 -14.62 -8.40
C LYS A 141 2.98 -14.45 -8.03
N GLN A 142 3.70 -15.56 -7.94
CA GLN A 142 5.15 -15.57 -7.80
C GLN A 142 5.80 -15.69 -9.18
N GLY A 143 6.86 -14.96 -9.42
CA GLY A 143 7.87 -15.31 -10.42
C GLY A 143 8.17 -14.29 -11.51
N GLU A 144 7.28 -13.43 -11.94
CA GLU A 144 7.64 -12.40 -12.93
C GLU A 144 7.65 -11.01 -12.32
N PRO A 145 8.79 -10.29 -12.37
CA PRO A 145 8.86 -8.93 -11.88
C PRO A 145 7.93 -8.05 -12.71
N MET A 146 7.13 -7.24 -12.00
CA MET A 146 6.20 -6.32 -12.65
C MET A 146 6.95 -5.24 -13.43
N LYS A 147 6.36 -4.85 -14.55
CA LYS A 147 6.88 -3.80 -15.42
C LYS A 147 5.81 -2.78 -15.70
N ASN A 148 6.23 -1.52 -15.87
CA ASN A 148 5.39 -0.48 -16.40
C ASN A 148 5.32 -0.54 -17.94
N TYR A 149 4.58 0.39 -18.56
CA TYR A 149 4.44 0.51 -20.01
C TYR A 149 5.78 0.61 -20.75
N SER A 150 6.76 1.32 -20.19
CA SER A 150 8.10 1.49 -20.77
C SER A 150 9.03 0.28 -20.50
N GLY A 151 8.56 -0.75 -19.83
CA GLY A 151 9.31 -1.98 -19.55
C GLY A 151 10.24 -1.90 -18.34
N HIS A 152 10.16 -0.84 -17.52
CA HIS A 152 10.94 -0.71 -16.30
C HIS A 152 10.32 -1.59 -15.19
N PHE A 153 11.19 -2.25 -14.43
CA PHE A 153 10.77 -3.03 -13.27
C PHE A 153 10.27 -2.14 -12.14
N ILE A 154 9.13 -2.51 -11.58
CA ILE A 154 8.53 -1.84 -10.42
C ILE A 154 8.74 -2.73 -9.20
N PRO A 155 9.40 -2.22 -8.13
CA PRO A 155 9.48 -2.94 -6.86
C PRO A 155 8.09 -3.12 -6.26
N GLN A 156 7.86 -4.25 -5.59
CA GLN A 156 6.62 -4.56 -4.90
C GLN A 156 6.85 -4.64 -3.40
N LEU A 157 5.90 -4.14 -2.63
CA LEU A 157 5.78 -4.27 -1.18
C LEU A 157 4.49 -5.04 -0.86
N THR A 158 4.62 -6.18 -0.17
CA THR A 158 3.50 -6.99 0.33
C THR A 158 3.37 -6.88 1.84
#